data_e9030594c4bc2f0bbd3487d090044693
#
_entry.id   e9030594c4bc2f0bbd3487d090044693
#
_cell.length_a   1.000
_cell.length_b   1.000
_cell.length_c   1.000
_cell.angle_alpha   90.00
_cell.angle_beta   90.00
_cell.angle_gamma   90.00
#
_symmetry.space_group_name_H-M   'P 1'
#
loop_
_entity.id
_entity.type
_entity.pdbx_description
1 polymer ?
#
loop_
_entity_poly.entity_id
_entity_poly.type
_entity_poly.pdbx_seq_one_letter_code
_entity_poly.pdbx_strand_id
1 'polypeptide(L)'
;MARTLGCKSRELYFTSCGSESNNMALLGAALTRRFGKGIVVSGFEHPSVQKPLERLAAMGYDVTVVDPGPDGTLDIDRMLDHVDKNTILVACMMVNNEVGTRNDVERLAAEVKRRNSRTIVHVDAVQAGCGCPSSWRTSTHWLSAAT
;
A
#
# COMPACT_ATOMS: atom_id res chain seq x y z
N MET A 1 -8.15 17.28 -10.88
CA MET A 1 -7.58 16.05 -10.32
C MET A 1 -7.18 16.17 -8.84
N ALA A 2 -6.25 17.03 -8.41
CA ALA A 2 -5.91 17.14 -6.97
C ALA A 2 -7.13 17.47 -6.08
N ARG A 3 -8.03 18.36 -6.53
CA ARG A 3 -9.31 18.68 -5.86
C ARG A 3 -10.22 17.45 -5.71
N THR A 4 -10.30 16.62 -6.73
CA THR A 4 -11.12 15.39 -6.76
C THR A 4 -10.56 14.34 -5.77
N LEU A 5 -9.23 14.23 -5.71
CA LEU A 5 -8.53 13.32 -4.80
C LEU A 5 -8.38 13.86 -3.37
N GLY A 6 -8.81 15.10 -3.12
CA GLY A 6 -8.71 15.72 -1.79
C GLY A 6 -7.29 16.01 -1.33
N CYS A 7 -6.31 16.04 -2.25
CA CYS A 7 -4.89 16.29 -1.96
C CYS A 7 -4.43 17.67 -2.48
N LYS A 8 -3.24 18.11 -2.06
CA LYS A 8 -2.58 19.30 -2.61
C LYS A 8 -1.94 18.98 -3.95
N SER A 9 -1.88 19.95 -4.89
CA SER A 9 -1.27 19.72 -6.21
C SER A 9 0.19 19.23 -6.13
N ARG A 10 0.94 19.63 -5.10
CA ARG A 10 2.32 19.19 -4.85
C ARG A 10 2.44 17.75 -4.35
N GLU A 11 1.34 17.12 -3.98
CA GLU A 11 1.24 15.73 -3.50
C GLU A 11 0.81 14.78 -4.62
N LEU A 12 0.55 15.32 -5.82
CA LEU A 12 0.12 14.55 -6.98
C LEU A 12 1.27 14.42 -7.98
N TYR A 13 1.61 13.18 -8.30
CA TYR A 13 2.63 12.83 -9.27
C TYR A 13 2.00 12.03 -10.40
N PHE A 14 2.31 12.40 -11.64
CA PHE A 14 1.90 11.67 -12.82
C PHE A 14 3.01 10.73 -13.26
N THR A 15 2.65 9.50 -13.53
CA THR A 15 3.55 8.45 -14.02
C THR A 15 3.01 7.90 -15.34
N SER A 16 3.83 7.15 -16.08
CA SER A 16 3.42 6.55 -17.36
C SER A 16 2.37 5.44 -17.20
N CYS A 17 2.36 4.77 -16.04
CA CYS A 17 1.41 3.70 -15.73
C CYS A 17 1.43 3.36 -14.22
N GLY A 18 0.45 2.53 -13.79
CA GLY A 18 0.38 2.06 -12.41
C GLY A 18 1.62 1.29 -11.96
N SER A 19 2.27 0.53 -12.85
CA SER A 19 3.50 -0.20 -12.52
C SER A 19 4.66 0.74 -12.16
N GLU A 20 4.83 1.84 -12.87
CA GLU A 20 5.84 2.85 -12.52
C GLU A 20 5.50 3.48 -11.17
N SER A 21 4.24 3.84 -10.95
CA SER A 21 3.78 4.41 -9.68
C SER A 21 4.04 3.47 -8.50
N ASN A 22 3.67 2.19 -8.62
CA ASN A 22 3.92 1.19 -7.59
C ASN A 22 5.43 1.03 -7.29
N ASN A 23 6.25 0.90 -8.34
CA ASN A 23 7.70 0.79 -8.16
C ASN A 23 8.29 2.02 -7.46
N MET A 24 7.91 3.22 -7.91
CA MET A 24 8.39 4.47 -7.32
C MET A 24 7.99 4.58 -5.84
N ALA A 25 6.76 4.24 -5.50
CA ALA A 25 6.28 4.30 -4.13
C ALA A 25 6.96 3.28 -3.22
N LEU A 26 7.01 2.00 -3.63
CA LEU A 26 7.52 0.90 -2.80
C LEU A 26 9.03 1.01 -2.60
N LEU A 27 9.80 1.18 -3.68
CA LEU A 27 11.25 1.34 -3.60
C LEU A 27 11.63 2.65 -2.91
N GLY A 28 10.93 3.75 -3.23
CA GLY A 28 11.13 5.04 -2.58
C GLY A 28 10.90 4.98 -1.08
N ALA A 29 9.81 4.34 -0.64
CA ALA A 29 9.51 4.13 0.77
C ALA A 29 10.61 3.32 1.46
N ALA A 30 10.98 2.17 0.91
CA ALA A 30 11.97 1.28 1.50
C ALA A 30 13.36 1.93 1.59
N LEU A 31 13.86 2.51 0.50
CA LEU A 31 15.21 3.06 0.43
C LEU A 31 15.39 4.36 1.24
N THR A 32 14.31 5.08 1.53
CA THR A 32 14.38 6.33 2.32
C THR A 32 14.19 6.11 3.83
N ARG A 33 13.60 4.98 4.25
CA ARG A 33 13.36 4.67 5.66
C ARG A 33 14.53 3.88 6.24
N ARG A 34 15.14 4.42 7.31
CA ARG A 34 16.33 3.82 7.95
C ARG A 34 16.07 3.27 9.35
N PHE A 35 14.83 3.30 9.83
CA PHE A 35 14.51 2.88 11.19
C PHE A 35 14.11 1.40 11.30
N GLY A 36 13.95 0.71 10.18
CA GLY A 36 13.53 -0.68 10.15
C GLY A 36 13.65 -1.27 8.75
N LYS A 37 13.29 -2.55 8.64
CA LYS A 37 13.30 -3.32 7.39
C LYS A 37 12.03 -4.16 7.17
N GLY A 38 11.09 -4.14 8.11
CA GLY A 38 9.84 -4.89 8.04
C GLY A 38 8.89 -4.33 6.97
N ILE A 39 8.35 -5.20 6.14
CA ILE A 39 7.34 -4.90 5.12
C ILE A 39 6.22 -5.92 5.27
N VAL A 40 4.97 -5.46 5.33
CA VAL A 40 3.79 -6.32 5.38
C VAL A 40 2.97 -6.08 4.11
N VAL A 41 2.59 -7.15 3.41
CA VAL A 41 1.89 -7.06 2.12
C VAL A 41 0.78 -8.08 2.02
N SER A 42 -0.30 -7.75 1.31
CA SER A 42 -1.33 -8.73 0.99
C SER A 42 -0.85 -9.75 -0.06
N GLY A 43 -1.28 -11.00 0.06
CA GLY A 43 -0.82 -12.11 -0.78
C GLY A 43 -1.39 -12.13 -2.20
N PHE A 44 -2.34 -11.22 -2.52
CA PHE A 44 -3.00 -11.18 -3.84
C PHE A 44 -2.80 -9.85 -4.58
N GLU A 45 -1.65 -9.21 -4.34
CA GLU A 45 -1.25 -7.99 -5.04
C GLU A 45 -0.95 -8.24 -6.52
N HIS A 46 -1.13 -7.19 -7.32
CA HIS A 46 -0.71 -7.21 -8.72
C HIS A 46 0.82 -7.42 -8.84
N PRO A 47 1.33 -8.08 -9.90
CA PRO A 47 2.77 -8.29 -10.11
C PRO A 47 3.63 -7.01 -10.03
N SER A 48 3.06 -5.84 -10.35
CA SER A 48 3.75 -4.54 -10.22
C SER A 48 4.05 -4.14 -8.77
N VAL A 49 3.39 -4.77 -7.79
CA VAL A 49 3.67 -4.65 -6.36
C VAL A 49 4.56 -5.79 -5.91
N GLN A 50 4.26 -7.02 -6.32
CA GLN A 50 5.01 -8.22 -5.90
C GLN A 50 6.48 -8.17 -6.32
N LYS A 51 6.78 -7.84 -7.60
CA LYS A 51 8.16 -7.83 -8.12
C LYS A 51 9.11 -6.85 -7.41
N PRO A 52 8.73 -5.58 -7.13
CA PRO A 52 9.53 -4.71 -6.28
C PRO A 52 9.77 -5.27 -4.89
N LEU A 53 8.78 -5.94 -4.29
CA LEU A 53 8.92 -6.53 -2.96
C LEU A 53 9.85 -7.75 -2.95
N GLU A 54 9.80 -8.62 -3.97
CA GLU A 54 10.78 -9.71 -4.17
C GLU A 54 12.20 -9.14 -4.24
N ARG A 55 12.39 -8.03 -4.96
CA ARG A 55 13.69 -7.35 -5.04
C ARG A 55 14.13 -6.79 -3.69
N LEU A 56 13.23 -6.19 -2.93
CA LEU A 56 13.52 -5.69 -1.59
C LEU A 56 13.88 -6.84 -0.63
N ALA A 57 13.18 -7.98 -0.71
CA ALA A 57 13.54 -9.18 0.06
C ALA A 57 14.97 -9.66 -0.26
N ALA A 58 15.35 -9.68 -1.54
CA ALA A 58 16.72 -10.00 -1.97
C ALA A 58 17.77 -8.99 -1.47
N MET A 59 17.36 -7.74 -1.17
CA MET A 59 18.20 -6.70 -0.55
C MET A 59 18.24 -6.78 0.98
N GLY A 60 17.60 -7.77 1.60
CA GLY A 60 17.60 -8.02 3.04
C GLY A 60 16.52 -7.25 3.81
N TYR A 61 15.38 -6.94 3.17
CA TYR A 61 14.17 -6.51 3.85
C TYR A 61 13.33 -7.72 4.26
N ASP A 62 12.66 -7.61 5.41
CA ASP A 62 11.82 -8.67 5.98
C ASP A 62 10.39 -8.52 5.43
N VAL A 63 10.10 -9.24 4.35
CA VAL A 63 8.79 -9.17 3.68
C VAL A 63 7.88 -10.26 4.22
N THR A 64 6.81 -9.86 4.90
CA THR A 64 5.75 -10.75 5.38
C THR A 64 4.55 -10.64 4.45
N VAL A 65 4.17 -11.76 3.86
CA VAL A 65 2.99 -11.87 2.98
C VAL A 65 1.82 -12.42 3.80
N VAL A 66 0.67 -11.76 3.74
CA VAL A 66 -0.57 -12.19 4.40
C VAL A 66 -1.58 -12.60 3.34
N ASP A 67 -1.83 -13.90 3.23
CA ASP A 67 -2.77 -14.44 2.25
C ASP A 67 -4.21 -14.09 2.60
N PRO A 68 -5.07 -13.82 1.59
CA PRO A 68 -6.49 -13.62 1.77
C PRO A 68 -7.18 -14.91 2.25
N GLY A 69 -8.37 -14.74 2.80
CA GLY A 69 -9.26 -15.87 3.09
C GLY A 69 -9.78 -16.58 1.83
N PRO A 70 -10.47 -17.72 2.01
CA PRO A 70 -11.01 -18.50 0.89
C PRO A 70 -12.04 -17.74 0.06
N ASP A 71 -12.65 -16.71 0.63
CA ASP A 71 -13.60 -15.80 -0.02
C ASP A 71 -12.92 -14.63 -0.76
N GLY A 72 -11.60 -14.62 -0.78
CA GLY A 72 -10.79 -13.55 -1.39
C GLY A 72 -10.75 -12.26 -0.58
N THR A 73 -11.27 -12.23 0.65
CA THR A 73 -11.16 -11.05 1.53
C THR A 73 -9.88 -11.07 2.33
N LEU A 74 -9.32 -9.90 2.57
CA LEU A 74 -8.12 -9.76 3.38
C LEU A 74 -8.49 -9.57 4.84
N ASP A 75 -7.92 -10.40 5.70
CA ASP A 75 -7.99 -10.22 7.15
C ASP A 75 -7.07 -9.09 7.60
N ILE A 76 -7.68 -7.92 7.85
CA ILE A 76 -6.96 -6.72 8.28
C ILE A 76 -6.30 -6.93 9.65
N ASP A 77 -6.95 -7.62 10.57
CA ASP A 77 -6.39 -7.86 11.91
C ASP A 77 -5.15 -8.74 11.82
N ARG A 78 -5.18 -9.77 10.97
CA ARG A 78 -4.02 -10.61 10.69
C ARG A 78 -2.86 -9.82 10.06
N MET A 79 -3.14 -8.88 9.15
CA MET A 79 -2.09 -7.98 8.65
C MET A 79 -1.50 -7.13 9.77
N LEU A 80 -2.36 -6.58 10.62
CA LEU A 80 -1.95 -5.73 11.71
C LEU A 80 -1.09 -6.46 12.75
N ASP A 81 -1.28 -7.75 12.95
CA ASP A 81 -0.46 -8.56 13.88
C ASP A 81 1.02 -8.59 13.49
N HIS A 82 1.33 -8.36 12.22
CA HIS A 82 2.70 -8.28 11.71
C HIS A 82 3.27 -6.84 11.70
N VAL A 83 2.48 -5.84 12.13
CA VAL A 83 2.93 -4.44 12.16
C VAL A 83 3.54 -4.10 13.51
N ASP A 84 4.83 -3.79 13.50
CA ASP A 84 5.63 -3.46 14.68
C ASP A 84 6.48 -2.17 14.49
N LYS A 85 7.41 -1.91 15.42
CA LYS A 85 8.31 -0.75 15.38
C LYS A 85 9.32 -0.82 14.23
N ASN A 86 9.62 -2.01 13.71
CA ASN A 86 10.53 -2.25 12.59
C ASN A 86 9.83 -2.14 11.23
N THR A 87 8.48 -2.14 11.21
CA THR A 87 7.69 -2.10 9.99
C THR A 87 7.76 -0.71 9.35
N ILE A 88 8.35 -0.63 8.17
CA ILE A 88 8.52 0.62 7.39
C ILE A 88 7.42 0.82 6.36
N LEU A 89 6.82 -0.27 5.87
CA LEU A 89 5.86 -0.27 4.77
C LEU A 89 4.78 -1.32 4.99
N VAL A 90 3.54 -0.94 4.73
CA VAL A 90 2.40 -1.86 4.58
C VAL A 90 1.83 -1.61 3.19
N ALA A 91 1.63 -2.66 2.40
CA ALA A 91 1.05 -2.57 1.06
C ALA A 91 -0.22 -3.41 0.95
N CYS A 92 -1.28 -2.83 0.40
CA CYS A 92 -2.56 -3.49 0.22
C CYS A 92 -3.31 -2.93 -0.98
N MET A 93 -3.82 -3.79 -1.84
CA MET A 93 -4.70 -3.43 -2.95
C MET A 93 -6.10 -3.06 -2.45
N MET A 94 -6.69 -1.96 -2.95
CA MET A 94 -8.02 -1.53 -2.56
C MET A 94 -9.12 -2.43 -3.14
N VAL A 95 -9.01 -2.73 -4.43
CA VAL A 95 -9.93 -3.64 -5.16
C VAL A 95 -9.09 -4.63 -5.94
N ASN A 96 -9.30 -5.93 -5.69
CA ASN A 96 -8.55 -6.95 -6.40
C ASN A 96 -8.98 -7.04 -7.88
N ASN A 97 -8.01 -7.12 -8.77
CA ASN A 97 -8.24 -7.11 -10.22
C ASN A 97 -8.77 -8.45 -10.77
N GLU A 98 -8.65 -9.55 -10.04
CA GLU A 98 -9.08 -10.87 -10.47
C GLU A 98 -10.42 -11.28 -9.87
N VAL A 99 -10.57 -11.12 -8.56
CA VAL A 99 -11.78 -11.55 -7.83
C VAL A 99 -12.73 -10.41 -7.48
N GLY A 100 -12.32 -9.16 -7.65
CA GLY A 100 -13.17 -7.99 -7.45
C GLY A 100 -13.46 -7.66 -5.97
N THR A 101 -12.86 -8.35 -5.01
CA THR A 101 -13.03 -8.06 -3.59
C THR A 101 -12.48 -6.69 -3.23
N ARG A 102 -13.22 -5.97 -2.37
CA ARG A 102 -12.82 -4.66 -1.86
C ARG A 102 -12.31 -4.80 -0.43
N ASN A 103 -11.09 -4.30 -0.18
CA ASN A 103 -10.49 -4.30 1.15
C ASN A 103 -10.77 -2.99 1.89
N ASP A 104 -10.90 -3.05 3.21
CA ASP A 104 -11.04 -1.88 4.09
C ASP A 104 -9.66 -1.25 4.35
N VAL A 105 -9.12 -0.64 3.31
CA VAL A 105 -7.80 0.01 3.37
C VAL A 105 -7.78 1.25 4.26
N GLU A 106 -8.95 1.87 4.51
CA GLU A 106 -9.08 3.00 5.44
C GLU A 106 -8.84 2.55 6.88
N ARG A 107 -9.50 1.47 7.30
CA ARG A 107 -9.27 0.85 8.60
C ARG A 107 -7.83 0.40 8.74
N LEU A 108 -7.29 -0.30 7.73
CA LEU A 108 -5.89 -0.73 7.72
C LEU A 108 -4.95 0.46 7.94
N ALA A 109 -5.11 1.52 7.16
CA ALA A 109 -4.26 2.69 7.24
C ALA A 109 -4.33 3.38 8.61
N ALA A 110 -5.53 3.57 9.15
CA ALA A 110 -5.74 4.18 10.48
C ALA A 110 -5.06 3.36 11.58
N GLU A 111 -5.26 2.04 11.58
CA GLU A 111 -4.69 1.15 12.59
C GLU A 111 -3.16 1.00 12.47
N VAL A 112 -2.62 0.93 11.26
CA VAL A 112 -1.16 0.95 11.03
C VAL A 112 -0.55 2.23 11.62
N LYS A 113 -1.16 3.39 11.37
CA LYS A 113 -0.68 4.67 11.91
C LYS A 113 -0.78 4.76 13.42
N ARG A 114 -1.78 4.14 14.03
CA ARG A 114 -1.92 4.06 15.48
C ARG A 114 -0.81 3.19 16.10
N ARG A 115 -0.44 2.06 15.45
CA ARG A 115 0.63 1.16 15.92
C ARG A 115 2.03 1.74 15.69
N ASN A 116 2.27 2.29 14.50
CA ASN A 116 3.53 2.93 14.12
C ASN A 116 3.29 4.09 13.14
N SER A 117 3.28 5.31 13.63
CA SER A 117 3.02 6.52 12.84
C SER A 117 4.05 6.74 11.71
N ARG A 118 5.25 6.15 11.80
CA ARG A 118 6.31 6.27 10.80
C ARG A 118 6.15 5.31 9.62
N THR A 119 5.36 4.25 9.76
CA THR A 119 5.10 3.27 8.68
C THR A 119 4.38 3.96 7.52
N ILE A 120 4.84 3.72 6.31
CA ILE A 120 4.12 4.14 5.10
C ILE A 120 3.06 3.08 4.78
N VAL A 121 1.87 3.54 4.39
CA VAL A 121 0.84 2.67 3.85
C VAL A 121 0.73 2.95 2.35
N HIS A 122 1.02 1.95 1.54
CA HIS A 122 0.83 1.99 0.09
C HIS A 122 -0.46 1.29 -0.27
N VAL A 123 -1.28 1.94 -1.09
CA VAL A 123 -2.51 1.34 -1.60
C VAL A 123 -2.50 1.38 -3.12
N ASP A 124 -2.57 0.20 -3.74
CA ASP A 124 -2.86 0.09 -5.16
C ASP A 124 -4.37 0.24 -5.38
N ALA A 125 -4.77 1.36 -5.99
CA ALA A 125 -6.14 1.70 -6.29
C ALA A 125 -6.44 1.73 -7.80
N VAL A 126 -5.60 1.08 -8.62
CA VAL A 126 -5.77 1.03 -10.09
C VAL A 126 -7.18 0.54 -10.46
N GLN A 127 -7.73 -0.43 -9.74
CA GLN A 127 -9.06 -0.96 -9.98
C GLN A 127 -10.18 -0.23 -9.22
N ALA A 128 -9.85 0.71 -8.35
CA ALA A 128 -10.85 1.43 -7.55
C ALA A 128 -11.56 2.57 -8.34
N GLY A 129 -11.06 2.92 -9.51
CA GLY A 129 -11.59 4.01 -10.32
C GLY A 129 -11.55 5.36 -9.58
N CYS A 130 -12.53 6.24 -9.86
CA CYS A 130 -12.66 7.53 -9.17
C CYS A 130 -13.24 7.44 -7.75
N GLY A 131 -13.40 6.23 -7.20
CA GLY A 131 -14.03 5.97 -5.90
C GLY A 131 -13.11 6.12 -4.69
N CYS A 132 -11.98 6.83 -4.80
CA CYS A 132 -11.13 7.09 -3.64
C CYS A 132 -11.85 7.94 -2.61
N PRO A 133 -11.95 7.49 -1.35
CA PRO A 133 -12.64 8.25 -0.32
C PRO A 133 -11.99 9.60 -0.05
N SER A 134 -12.80 10.63 0.19
CA SER A 134 -12.33 11.98 0.55
C SER A 134 -11.59 12.04 1.90
N SER A 135 -11.63 10.97 2.68
CA SER A 135 -10.97 10.81 3.98
C SER A 135 -9.46 10.55 3.91
N TRP A 136 -8.91 10.29 2.75
CA TRP A 136 -7.48 10.01 2.51
C TRP A 136 -6.54 11.22 2.68
N ARG A 137 -6.97 12.20 3.44
CA ARG A 137 -6.25 13.47 3.68
C ARG A 137 -5.05 13.38 4.61
N THR A 138 -4.67 12.22 5.10
CA THR A 138 -3.55 12.09 6.03
C THR A 138 -2.23 11.84 5.30
N SER A 139 -1.28 12.66 5.59
CA SER A 139 -0.02 12.99 4.92
C SER A 139 1.03 11.88 4.72
N THR A 140 0.64 10.60 4.74
CA THR A 140 1.61 9.50 4.67
C THR A 140 1.09 8.25 3.94
N HIS A 141 0.13 8.43 3.04
CA HIS A 141 -0.37 7.36 2.20
C HIS A 141 0.07 7.59 0.76
N TRP A 142 0.56 6.55 0.12
CA TRP A 142 0.83 6.53 -1.31
C TRP A 142 -0.31 5.80 -2.00
N LEU A 143 -1.01 6.48 -2.89
CA LEU A 143 -2.07 5.92 -3.71
C LEU A 143 -1.57 5.79 -5.14
N SER A 144 -1.53 4.58 -5.67
CA SER A 144 -1.32 4.33 -7.09
C SER A 144 -2.67 4.17 -7.76
N ALA A 145 -2.99 5.05 -8.69
CA ALA A 145 -4.16 4.92 -9.54
C ALA A 145 -3.75 5.11 -11.00
N ALA A 146 -4.27 4.28 -11.90
CA ALA A 146 -4.23 4.50 -13.34
C ALA A 146 -5.52 5.19 -13.78
N THR A 147 -5.41 6.14 -14.72
CA THR A 147 -6.55 6.77 -15.42
C THR A 147 -6.73 6.12 -16.77
#